data_4cc83e7fd9615f08f1c50a763807d3da
#
_entry.id   4cc83e7fd9615f08f1c50a763807d3da
#
_cell.length_a   1.000
_cell.length_b   1.000
_cell.length_c   1.000
_cell.angle_alpha   90.00
_cell.angle_beta   90.00
_cell.angle_gamma   90.00
#
_symmetry.space_group_name_H-M   'P 1'
#
loop_
_entity.id
_entity.type
_entity.pdbx_description
1 polymer ?
#
loop_
_entity_poly.entity_id
_entity_poly.type
_entity_poly.pdbx_seq_one_letter_code
_entity_poly.pdbx_strand_id
1 'polypeptide(L)'
;MAPVVLELRRFEDLAETLLVSTGQHDAILLAALSTFGLTPDVDLGIMRHGQSLAQVTTRALDGIASLIEERKPSLVIGQGDTTTTFVAALAAFYARVPFAHVEAGLRTNTIDNPFPEEFNRRVAGLVADLHFPPTSWAADNLLKEGKEPERIFVTGNTGIDAVLEAAENTQTPWYPDHEGRVVLLTTHRRENWGDPQRRIAEAALELVQRFPDVLLVVPMHPNPQVRELLVSVLGGHERIQLIEPPEYPNFVKLMQRCKLILSDSGGVQEEAPAFGLPVLVLRDTTERPEGVHAGTAKLVGTDKREIVEQGARLLGDPEAYREMAQAVSPYGDGHASARVRYRVFEFLGIETPSVEDWN
;
A
#
# COMPACT_ATOMS: atom_id res chain seq x y z
N MET A 1 -2.65 -7.24 5.13
CA MET A 1 -3.13 -8.27 6.12
C MET A 1 -2.10 -8.57 7.21
N ALA A 2 -0.79 -8.58 6.94
CA ALA A 2 0.18 -8.93 7.99
C ALA A 2 -0.04 -8.19 9.33
N PRO A 3 -0.17 -6.85 9.37
CA PRO A 3 -0.43 -6.15 10.63
C PRO A 3 -1.74 -6.57 11.32
N VAL A 4 -2.79 -6.87 10.56
CA VAL A 4 -4.06 -7.35 11.13
C VAL A 4 -3.88 -8.72 11.78
N VAL A 5 -3.15 -9.63 11.13
CA VAL A 5 -2.84 -10.96 11.70
C VAL A 5 -2.01 -10.83 12.97
N LEU A 6 -0.97 -10.00 12.96
CA LEU A 6 -0.13 -9.76 14.14
C LEU A 6 -0.92 -9.17 15.29
N GLU A 7 -1.79 -8.20 15.01
CA GLU A 7 -2.63 -7.60 16.04
C GLU A 7 -3.65 -8.60 16.62
N LEU A 8 -4.30 -9.42 15.80
CA LEU A 8 -5.20 -10.48 16.27
C LEU A 8 -4.45 -11.53 17.12
N ARG A 9 -3.24 -11.93 16.71
CA ARG A 9 -2.41 -12.89 17.45
C ARG A 9 -1.92 -12.40 18.80
N ARG A 10 -1.91 -11.07 19.04
CA ARG A 10 -1.67 -10.54 20.40
C ARG A 10 -2.73 -10.96 21.42
N PHE A 11 -3.87 -11.47 20.95
CA PHE A 11 -5.02 -11.90 21.76
C PHE A 11 -5.39 -13.36 21.50
N GLU A 12 -4.38 -14.21 21.27
CA GLU A 12 -4.58 -15.65 21.00
C GLU A 12 -5.28 -16.41 22.14
N ASP A 13 -5.19 -15.94 23.37
CA ASP A 13 -5.92 -16.46 24.54
C ASP A 13 -7.44 -16.22 24.45
N LEU A 14 -7.88 -15.30 23.60
CA LEU A 14 -9.30 -14.98 23.40
C LEU A 14 -9.86 -15.55 22.10
N ALA A 15 -9.05 -15.59 21.04
CA ALA A 15 -9.46 -16.10 19.75
C ALA A 15 -8.28 -16.64 18.93
N GLU A 16 -8.38 -17.87 18.45
CA GLU A 16 -7.44 -18.46 17.51
C GLU A 16 -7.48 -17.73 16.16
N THR A 17 -6.32 -17.36 15.64
CA THR A 17 -6.18 -16.68 14.33
C THR A 17 -5.42 -17.56 13.35
N LEU A 18 -6.10 -18.02 12.31
CA LEU A 18 -5.53 -18.85 11.24
C LEU A 18 -5.19 -18.01 10.02
N LEU A 19 -3.90 -17.93 9.67
CA LEU A 19 -3.42 -17.27 8.45
C LEU A 19 -3.40 -18.28 7.30
N VAL A 20 -4.26 -18.04 6.29
CA VAL A 20 -4.41 -18.91 5.14
C VAL A 20 -3.83 -18.25 3.90
N SER A 21 -2.91 -18.93 3.22
CA SER A 21 -2.40 -18.59 1.88
C SER A 21 -3.11 -19.44 0.83
N THR A 22 -3.53 -18.81 -0.27
CA THR A 22 -3.96 -19.56 -1.45
C THR A 22 -2.79 -19.95 -2.34
N GLY A 23 -1.57 -19.42 -2.10
CA GLY A 23 -0.40 -19.65 -2.92
C GLY A 23 -0.46 -18.96 -4.29
N GLN A 24 -1.29 -17.89 -4.43
CA GLN A 24 -1.44 -17.18 -5.71
C GLN A 24 -0.14 -16.47 -6.16
N HIS A 25 0.75 -16.10 -5.22
CA HIS A 25 2.01 -15.38 -5.46
C HIS A 25 3.11 -15.85 -4.52
N ASP A 26 3.47 -17.15 -4.57
CA ASP A 26 4.29 -17.83 -3.57
C ASP A 26 5.55 -17.07 -3.12
N ALA A 27 6.44 -16.71 -4.04
CA ALA A 27 7.72 -16.09 -3.68
C ALA A 27 7.55 -14.65 -3.13
N ILE A 28 6.68 -13.85 -3.75
CA ILE A 28 6.44 -12.45 -3.34
C ILE A 28 5.69 -12.42 -2.00
N LEU A 29 4.68 -13.29 -1.86
CA LEU A 29 3.89 -13.40 -0.63
C LEU A 29 4.76 -13.84 0.55
N LEU A 30 5.57 -14.89 0.36
CA LEU A 30 6.45 -15.39 1.42
C LEU A 30 7.51 -14.37 1.83
N ALA A 31 8.09 -13.64 0.87
CA ALA A 31 9.01 -12.54 1.16
C ALA A 31 8.32 -11.42 1.95
N ALA A 32 7.10 -11.04 1.57
CA ALA A 32 6.32 -10.04 2.28
C ALA A 32 5.96 -10.50 3.71
N LEU A 33 5.52 -11.74 3.89
CA LEU A 33 5.19 -12.29 5.20
C LEU A 33 6.44 -12.44 6.10
N SER A 34 7.58 -12.83 5.54
CA SER A 34 8.84 -12.97 6.28
C SER A 34 9.31 -11.64 6.88
N THR A 35 9.01 -10.51 6.21
CA THR A 35 9.27 -9.15 6.74
C THR A 35 8.62 -8.94 8.12
N PHE A 36 7.48 -9.58 8.35
CA PHE A 36 6.69 -9.49 9.59
C PHE A 36 6.84 -10.73 10.49
N GLY A 37 7.80 -11.62 10.20
CA GLY A 37 7.98 -12.87 10.94
C GLY A 37 6.80 -13.83 10.84
N LEU A 38 5.96 -13.69 9.80
CA LEU A 38 4.77 -14.52 9.59
C LEU A 38 5.05 -15.65 8.59
N THR A 39 4.45 -16.79 8.89
CA THR A 39 4.30 -17.92 7.96
C THR A 39 2.82 -18.31 7.89
N PRO A 40 2.28 -18.69 6.74
CA PRO A 40 0.93 -19.22 6.67
C PRO A 40 0.77 -20.48 7.53
N ASP A 41 -0.33 -20.56 8.28
CA ASP A 41 -0.70 -21.79 9.01
C ASP A 41 -1.22 -22.86 8.04
N VAL A 42 -1.86 -22.41 6.96
CA VAL A 42 -2.34 -23.25 5.87
C VAL A 42 -1.95 -22.62 4.53
N ASP A 43 -1.32 -23.41 3.67
CA ASP A 43 -1.09 -23.03 2.27
C ASP A 43 -1.87 -23.98 1.36
N LEU A 44 -2.83 -23.43 0.62
CA LEU A 44 -3.67 -24.22 -0.29
C LEU A 44 -2.97 -24.58 -1.61
N GLY A 45 -1.84 -23.96 -1.93
CA GLY A 45 -0.99 -24.29 -3.07
C GLY A 45 -1.72 -24.32 -4.42
N ILE A 46 -2.66 -23.39 -4.66
CA ILE A 46 -3.56 -23.45 -5.83
C ILE A 46 -2.87 -23.07 -7.15
N MET A 47 -1.69 -22.46 -7.09
CA MET A 47 -1.02 -21.93 -8.28
C MET A 47 -0.45 -23.02 -9.18
N ARG A 48 -0.64 -22.85 -10.48
CA ARG A 48 -0.02 -23.65 -11.53
C ARG A 48 0.27 -22.77 -12.74
N HIS A 49 1.34 -23.06 -13.44
CA HIS A 49 1.73 -22.29 -14.62
C HIS A 49 0.63 -22.28 -15.69
N GLY A 50 0.32 -21.10 -16.23
CA GLY A 50 -0.61 -20.95 -17.35
C GLY A 50 -2.11 -21.10 -17.00
N GLN A 51 -2.48 -21.00 -15.71
CA GLN A 51 -3.88 -21.04 -15.30
C GLN A 51 -4.69 -19.85 -15.83
N SER A 52 -5.94 -20.13 -16.23
CA SER A 52 -6.93 -19.09 -16.45
C SER A 52 -7.46 -18.55 -15.12
N LEU A 53 -8.03 -17.34 -15.13
CA LEU A 53 -8.70 -16.75 -13.96
C LEU A 53 -9.80 -17.68 -13.40
N ALA A 54 -10.58 -18.33 -14.27
CA ALA A 54 -11.61 -19.31 -13.88
C ALA A 54 -11.02 -20.50 -13.12
N GLN A 55 -9.84 -21.01 -13.53
CA GLN A 55 -9.18 -22.11 -12.84
C GLN A 55 -8.63 -21.71 -11.49
N VAL A 56 -8.10 -20.48 -11.35
CA VAL A 56 -7.67 -19.93 -10.05
C VAL A 56 -8.88 -19.81 -9.12
N THR A 57 -9.98 -19.23 -9.61
CA THR A 57 -11.23 -19.06 -8.85
C THR A 57 -11.78 -20.39 -8.35
N THR A 58 -11.89 -21.40 -9.22
CA THR A 58 -12.45 -22.71 -8.85
C THR A 58 -11.62 -23.39 -7.79
N ARG A 59 -10.28 -23.45 -7.96
CA ARG A 59 -9.39 -24.09 -6.97
C ARG A 59 -9.37 -23.39 -5.64
N ALA A 60 -9.36 -22.05 -5.67
CA ALA A 60 -9.43 -21.26 -4.44
C ALA A 60 -10.76 -21.51 -3.72
N LEU A 61 -11.88 -21.56 -4.45
CA LEU A 61 -13.21 -21.82 -3.88
C LEU A 61 -13.27 -23.19 -3.21
N ASP A 62 -12.85 -24.23 -3.92
CA ASP A 62 -12.84 -25.60 -3.37
C ASP A 62 -11.97 -25.69 -2.12
N GLY A 63 -10.76 -25.12 -2.15
CA GLY A 63 -9.82 -25.15 -1.02
C GLY A 63 -10.32 -24.38 0.20
N ILE A 64 -10.81 -23.16 -0.01
CA ILE A 64 -11.33 -22.31 1.08
C ILE A 64 -12.63 -22.89 1.66
N ALA A 65 -13.55 -23.36 0.81
CA ALA A 65 -14.81 -23.97 1.27
C ALA A 65 -14.53 -25.22 2.13
N SER A 66 -13.64 -26.10 1.69
CA SER A 66 -13.23 -27.28 2.45
C SER A 66 -12.60 -26.92 3.81
N LEU A 67 -11.76 -25.88 3.83
CA LEU A 67 -11.14 -25.39 5.06
C LEU A 67 -12.16 -24.80 6.04
N ILE A 68 -13.15 -24.04 5.54
CA ILE A 68 -14.24 -23.50 6.37
C ILE A 68 -15.07 -24.63 6.97
N GLU A 69 -15.39 -25.67 6.20
CA GLU A 69 -16.15 -26.84 6.67
C GLU A 69 -15.37 -27.60 7.77
N GLU A 70 -14.06 -27.74 7.60
CA GLU A 70 -13.17 -28.42 8.57
C GLU A 70 -12.99 -27.61 9.85
N ARG A 71 -12.64 -26.32 9.72
CA ARG A 71 -12.23 -25.47 10.86
C ARG A 71 -13.38 -24.75 11.54
N LYS A 72 -14.50 -24.57 10.84
CA LYS A 72 -15.72 -23.90 11.33
C LYS A 72 -15.42 -22.54 11.99
N PRO A 73 -14.74 -21.61 11.29
CA PRO A 73 -14.38 -20.33 11.88
C PRO A 73 -15.63 -19.52 12.23
N SER A 74 -15.55 -18.70 13.27
CA SER A 74 -16.61 -17.77 13.66
C SER A 74 -16.71 -16.57 12.71
N LEU A 75 -15.61 -16.24 12.02
CA LEU A 75 -15.53 -15.13 11.05
C LEU A 75 -14.42 -15.42 10.06
N VAL A 76 -14.62 -15.02 8.80
CA VAL A 76 -13.59 -14.98 7.76
C VAL A 76 -13.21 -13.53 7.47
N ILE A 77 -11.92 -13.22 7.39
CA ILE A 77 -11.41 -11.88 7.08
C ILE A 77 -10.67 -11.91 5.74
N GLY A 78 -11.02 -11.00 4.84
CA GLY A 78 -10.31 -10.80 3.57
C GLY A 78 -9.96 -9.34 3.35
N GLN A 79 -8.86 -9.06 2.62
CA GLN A 79 -8.43 -7.69 2.33
C GLN A 79 -8.38 -7.40 0.84
N GLY A 80 -8.84 -6.20 0.47
CA GLY A 80 -8.70 -5.67 -0.87
C GLY A 80 -9.60 -6.35 -1.90
N ASP A 81 -9.04 -6.62 -3.08
CA ASP A 81 -9.82 -6.91 -4.28
C ASP A 81 -9.27 -8.06 -5.14
N THR A 82 -8.39 -8.87 -4.57
CA THR A 82 -7.85 -10.04 -5.29
C THR A 82 -8.94 -11.11 -5.51
N THR A 83 -8.68 -12.01 -6.46
CA THR A 83 -9.52 -13.20 -6.65
C THR A 83 -9.64 -14.02 -5.36
N THR A 84 -8.58 -14.08 -4.55
CA THR A 84 -8.62 -14.74 -3.23
C THR A 84 -9.64 -14.10 -2.30
N THR A 85 -9.68 -12.77 -2.21
CA THR A 85 -10.64 -12.04 -1.37
C THR A 85 -12.07 -12.27 -1.83
N PHE A 86 -12.33 -12.18 -3.14
CA PHE A 86 -13.63 -12.48 -3.72
C PHE A 86 -14.08 -13.91 -3.38
N VAL A 87 -13.20 -14.88 -3.57
CA VAL A 87 -13.52 -16.30 -3.33
C VAL A 87 -13.72 -16.58 -1.84
N ALA A 88 -12.93 -15.97 -0.96
CA ALA A 88 -13.10 -16.10 0.49
C ALA A 88 -14.47 -15.57 0.93
N ALA A 89 -14.88 -14.42 0.41
CA ALA A 89 -16.20 -13.85 0.68
C ALA A 89 -17.34 -14.76 0.18
N LEU A 90 -17.20 -15.32 -1.02
CA LEU A 90 -18.18 -16.25 -1.60
C LEU A 90 -18.29 -17.56 -0.81
N ALA A 91 -17.17 -18.16 -0.42
CA ALA A 91 -17.11 -19.39 0.38
C ALA A 91 -17.71 -19.17 1.78
N ALA A 92 -17.40 -18.07 2.43
CA ALA A 92 -17.98 -17.68 3.72
C ALA A 92 -19.51 -17.53 3.62
N PHE A 93 -19.99 -16.84 2.58
CA PHE A 93 -21.42 -16.68 2.32
C PHE A 93 -22.14 -18.02 2.13
N TYR A 94 -21.59 -18.96 1.35
CA TYR A 94 -22.15 -20.28 1.16
C TYR A 94 -22.20 -21.10 2.44
N ALA A 95 -21.16 -20.98 3.28
CA ALA A 95 -21.07 -21.64 4.56
C ALA A 95 -21.87 -20.94 5.68
N ARG A 96 -22.49 -19.77 5.40
CA ARG A 96 -23.16 -18.91 6.39
C ARG A 96 -22.24 -18.49 7.55
N VAL A 97 -20.97 -18.29 7.24
CA VAL A 97 -19.97 -17.71 8.14
C VAL A 97 -19.85 -16.22 7.86
N PRO A 98 -19.88 -15.34 8.85
CA PRO A 98 -19.72 -13.92 8.65
C PRO A 98 -18.40 -13.58 7.93
N PHE A 99 -18.41 -12.54 7.11
CA PHE A 99 -17.23 -12.06 6.38
C PHE A 99 -16.92 -10.60 6.71
N ALA A 100 -15.66 -10.33 7.04
CA ALA A 100 -15.14 -9.00 7.27
C ALA A 100 -14.21 -8.57 6.11
N HIS A 101 -14.51 -7.41 5.52
CA HIS A 101 -13.78 -6.87 4.37
C HIS A 101 -12.88 -5.70 4.79
N VAL A 102 -11.58 -5.94 4.88
CA VAL A 102 -10.55 -4.92 5.11
C VAL A 102 -10.21 -4.23 3.78
N GLU A 103 -9.92 -2.93 3.82
CA GLU A 103 -9.73 -2.10 2.61
C GLU A 103 -10.98 -2.07 1.72
N ALA A 104 -12.13 -1.99 2.36
CA ALA A 104 -13.43 -1.96 1.71
C ALA A 104 -13.75 -0.59 1.10
N GLY A 105 -14.64 -0.55 0.11
CA GLY A 105 -15.24 0.69 -0.37
C GLY A 105 -14.45 1.46 -1.43
N LEU A 106 -13.27 1.02 -1.85
CA LEU A 106 -12.58 1.60 -3.01
C LEU A 106 -13.42 1.34 -4.28
N ARG A 107 -13.59 2.36 -5.13
CA ARG A 107 -14.41 2.27 -6.36
C ARG A 107 -13.79 3.06 -7.51
N THR A 108 -13.90 2.51 -8.71
CA THR A 108 -13.51 3.17 -9.98
C THR A 108 -14.71 3.55 -10.83
N ASN A 109 -15.92 3.16 -10.44
CA ASN A 109 -17.19 3.34 -11.19
C ASN A 109 -17.26 2.62 -12.55
N THR A 110 -16.27 1.80 -12.87
CA THR A 110 -16.20 1.04 -14.13
C THR A 110 -15.84 -0.41 -13.81
N ILE A 111 -16.82 -1.33 -13.95
CA ILE A 111 -16.68 -2.73 -13.52
C ILE A 111 -15.50 -3.47 -14.18
N ASP A 112 -15.12 -3.07 -15.39
CA ASP A 112 -14.06 -3.69 -16.18
C ASP A 112 -12.69 -3.01 -16.00
N ASN A 113 -12.58 -1.99 -15.14
CA ASN A 113 -11.32 -1.26 -14.95
C ASN A 113 -11.15 -0.78 -13.50
N PRO A 114 -10.13 -1.30 -12.77
CA PRO A 114 -9.24 -2.41 -13.14
C PRO A 114 -10.00 -3.76 -13.22
N PHE A 115 -9.53 -4.65 -14.09
CA PHE A 115 -10.11 -5.98 -14.28
C PHE A 115 -9.13 -7.06 -13.75
N PRO A 116 -9.57 -7.98 -12.87
CA PRO A 116 -10.94 -8.21 -12.37
C PRO A 116 -11.23 -7.51 -11.02
N GLU A 117 -10.39 -6.61 -10.54
CA GLU A 117 -10.34 -6.10 -9.17
C GLU A 117 -11.62 -5.34 -8.79
N GLU A 118 -12.17 -4.50 -9.69
CA GLU A 118 -13.40 -3.76 -9.37
C GLU A 118 -14.61 -4.69 -9.18
N PHE A 119 -14.72 -5.76 -9.99
CA PHE A 119 -15.73 -6.78 -9.80
C PHE A 119 -15.54 -7.50 -8.46
N ASN A 120 -14.32 -7.94 -8.17
CA ASN A 120 -14.00 -8.69 -6.95
C ASN A 120 -14.37 -7.90 -5.68
N ARG A 121 -14.00 -6.61 -5.61
CA ARG A 121 -14.27 -5.76 -4.44
C ARG A 121 -15.76 -5.48 -4.25
N ARG A 122 -16.51 -5.33 -5.34
CA ARG A 122 -17.94 -5.15 -5.27
C ARG A 122 -18.65 -6.40 -4.74
N VAL A 123 -18.26 -7.58 -5.22
CA VAL A 123 -18.87 -8.83 -4.76
C VAL A 123 -18.49 -9.13 -3.31
N ALA A 124 -17.21 -8.93 -2.91
CA ALA A 124 -16.79 -9.04 -1.52
C ALA A 124 -17.61 -8.09 -0.63
N GLY A 125 -17.75 -6.83 -1.03
CA GLY A 125 -18.56 -5.86 -0.31
C GLY A 125 -20.06 -6.17 -0.31
N LEU A 126 -20.58 -6.93 -1.29
CA LEU A 126 -22.00 -7.31 -1.32
C LEU A 126 -22.36 -8.23 -0.16
N VAL A 127 -21.47 -9.16 0.19
CA VAL A 127 -21.73 -10.22 1.19
C VAL A 127 -21.08 -9.97 2.55
N ALA A 128 -20.26 -8.92 2.67
CA ALA A 128 -19.57 -8.62 3.92
C ALA A 128 -20.54 -8.16 5.02
N ASP A 129 -20.32 -8.67 6.24
CA ASP A 129 -21.00 -8.27 7.46
C ASP A 129 -20.35 -7.07 8.13
N LEU A 130 -19.01 -6.94 7.99
CA LEU A 130 -18.23 -5.81 8.48
C LEU A 130 -17.42 -5.23 7.33
N HIS A 131 -17.41 -3.90 7.24
CA HIS A 131 -16.65 -3.16 6.26
C HIS A 131 -15.63 -2.25 6.96
N PHE A 132 -14.36 -2.36 6.58
CA PHE A 132 -13.26 -1.56 7.08
C PHE A 132 -12.66 -0.70 5.97
N PRO A 133 -13.34 0.40 5.58
CA PRO A 133 -12.81 1.33 4.60
C PRO A 133 -11.58 2.07 5.16
N PRO A 134 -10.54 2.33 4.33
CA PRO A 134 -9.35 3.05 4.76
C PRO A 134 -9.60 4.55 4.97
N THR A 135 -10.59 5.12 4.30
CA THR A 135 -10.90 6.57 4.32
C THR A 135 -12.40 6.81 4.38
N SER A 136 -12.80 8.02 4.78
CA SER A 136 -14.19 8.46 4.74
C SER A 136 -14.76 8.44 3.30
N TRP A 137 -13.95 8.76 2.29
CA TRP A 137 -14.35 8.65 0.88
C TRP A 137 -14.73 7.21 0.49
N ALA A 138 -13.96 6.22 0.93
CA ALA A 138 -14.28 4.82 0.71
C ALA A 138 -15.54 4.37 1.48
N ALA A 139 -15.75 4.90 2.69
CA ALA A 139 -16.97 4.68 3.46
C ALA A 139 -18.21 5.27 2.75
N ASP A 140 -18.09 6.47 2.20
CA ASP A 140 -19.17 7.12 1.43
C ASP A 140 -19.61 6.28 0.21
N ASN A 141 -18.69 5.59 -0.44
CA ASN A 141 -19.04 4.69 -1.54
C ASN A 141 -19.90 3.51 -1.06
N LEU A 142 -19.60 2.94 0.12
CA LEU A 142 -20.40 1.87 0.71
C LEU A 142 -21.79 2.37 1.12
N LEU A 143 -21.88 3.56 1.70
CA LEU A 143 -23.16 4.18 2.05
C LEU A 143 -24.03 4.43 0.79
N LYS A 144 -23.42 4.93 -0.29
CA LYS A 144 -24.13 5.12 -1.59
C LYS A 144 -24.61 3.81 -2.20
N GLU A 145 -23.97 2.69 -1.89
CA GLU A 145 -24.40 1.34 -2.30
C GLU A 145 -25.44 0.74 -1.34
N GLY A 146 -25.87 1.48 -0.31
CA GLY A 146 -26.92 1.07 0.62
C GLY A 146 -26.46 0.11 1.72
N LYS A 147 -25.16 0.12 2.05
CA LYS A 147 -24.66 -0.62 3.20
C LYS A 147 -25.07 0.05 4.50
N GLU A 148 -25.34 -0.76 5.53
CA GLU A 148 -25.78 -0.32 6.85
C GLU A 148 -24.64 0.48 7.53
N PRO A 149 -24.88 1.73 7.98
CA PRO A 149 -23.83 2.55 8.62
C PRO A 149 -23.17 1.88 9.83
N GLU A 150 -23.94 1.09 10.59
CA GLU A 150 -23.49 0.37 11.79
C GLU A 150 -22.53 -0.77 11.51
N ARG A 151 -22.34 -1.11 10.22
CA ARG A 151 -21.41 -2.13 9.74
C ARG A 151 -20.19 -1.55 9.03
N ILE A 152 -20.08 -0.22 8.95
CA ILE A 152 -18.98 0.51 8.29
C ILE A 152 -18.13 1.20 9.34
N PHE A 153 -16.87 0.83 9.43
CA PHE A 153 -15.92 1.40 10.39
C PHE A 153 -14.71 1.93 9.66
N VAL A 154 -14.56 3.24 9.57
CA VAL A 154 -13.35 3.85 8.98
C VAL A 154 -12.17 3.54 9.88
N THR A 155 -11.16 2.85 9.37
CA THR A 155 -10.04 2.36 10.18
C THR A 155 -8.70 3.05 9.89
N GLY A 156 -8.57 3.70 8.74
CA GLY A 156 -7.28 3.96 8.12
C GLY A 156 -6.82 2.75 7.29
N ASN A 157 -5.75 2.93 6.55
CA ASN A 157 -5.15 1.89 5.71
C ASN A 157 -4.15 1.06 6.52
N THR A 158 -4.35 -0.24 6.60
CA THR A 158 -3.42 -1.20 7.25
C THR A 158 -2.04 -1.25 6.59
N GLY A 159 -1.88 -0.68 5.39
CA GLY A 159 -0.59 -0.43 4.76
C GLY A 159 0.28 0.56 5.55
N ILE A 160 -0.35 1.52 6.25
CA ILE A 160 0.37 2.46 7.12
C ILE A 160 0.90 1.75 8.37
N ASP A 161 0.10 0.86 8.97
CA ASP A 161 0.58 0.00 10.06
C ASP A 161 1.79 -0.83 9.58
N ALA A 162 1.70 -1.41 8.38
CA ALA A 162 2.78 -2.22 7.80
C ALA A 162 4.07 -1.42 7.59
N VAL A 163 3.98 -0.22 7.04
CA VAL A 163 5.17 0.60 6.76
C VAL A 163 5.84 1.07 8.05
N LEU A 164 5.07 1.42 9.07
CA LEU A 164 5.62 1.83 10.37
C LEU A 164 6.29 0.64 11.08
N GLU A 165 5.67 -0.54 11.08
CA GLU A 165 6.25 -1.75 11.66
C GLU A 165 7.50 -2.22 10.92
N ALA A 166 7.49 -2.19 9.58
CA ALA A 166 8.69 -2.50 8.79
C ALA A 166 9.84 -1.53 9.08
N ALA A 167 9.51 -0.26 9.33
CA ALA A 167 10.49 0.75 9.70
C ALA A 167 11.17 0.48 11.05
N GLU A 168 10.43 -0.01 12.04
CA GLU A 168 10.97 -0.34 13.37
C GLU A 168 11.86 -1.59 13.33
N ASN A 169 11.48 -2.59 12.55
CA ASN A 169 12.15 -3.88 12.50
C ASN A 169 13.45 -3.89 11.66
N THR A 170 13.74 -2.80 10.93
CA THR A 170 14.89 -2.73 10.02
C THR A 170 15.98 -1.82 10.58
N GLN A 171 17.22 -2.31 10.67
CA GLN A 171 18.37 -1.59 11.23
C GLN A 171 19.35 -1.04 10.19
N THR A 172 19.15 -1.31 8.89
CA THR A 172 20.12 -0.93 7.84
C THR A 172 20.15 0.59 7.64
N PRO A 173 21.27 1.25 7.94
CA PRO A 173 21.40 2.68 7.68
C PRO A 173 21.65 2.92 6.19
N TRP A 174 20.94 3.88 5.60
CA TRP A 174 21.19 4.33 4.24
C TRP A 174 22.03 5.61 4.26
N TYR A 175 23.17 5.58 3.57
CA TYR A 175 24.08 6.74 3.42
C TYR A 175 24.41 7.43 4.75
N PRO A 176 24.95 6.70 5.75
CA PRO A 176 25.22 7.25 7.08
C PRO A 176 26.27 8.39 7.05
N ASP A 177 27.20 8.33 6.11
CA ASP A 177 28.27 9.32 5.95
C ASP A 177 27.85 10.56 5.12
N HIS A 178 26.63 10.57 4.58
CA HIS A 178 26.10 11.71 3.84
C HIS A 178 25.30 12.62 4.77
N GLU A 179 25.89 13.73 5.20
CA GLU A 179 25.24 14.71 6.10
C GLU A 179 24.15 15.54 5.39
N GLY A 180 24.14 15.57 4.06
CA GLY A 180 23.20 16.34 3.24
C GLY A 180 21.82 15.70 3.12
N ARG A 181 21.01 16.32 2.27
CA ARG A 181 19.64 15.85 1.98
C ARG A 181 19.66 14.71 0.98
N VAL A 182 18.82 13.70 1.22
CA VAL A 182 18.59 12.61 0.27
C VAL A 182 17.25 12.86 -0.44
N VAL A 183 17.24 12.75 -1.75
CA VAL A 183 16.05 12.78 -2.59
C VAL A 183 15.88 11.42 -3.23
N LEU A 184 14.70 10.85 -3.15
CA LEU A 184 14.35 9.57 -3.75
C LEU A 184 13.61 9.81 -5.07
N LEU A 185 14.01 9.14 -6.13
CA LEU A 185 13.28 9.09 -7.39
C LEU A 185 12.85 7.65 -7.68
N THR A 186 11.54 7.42 -7.78
CA THR A 186 11.00 6.15 -8.28
C THR A 186 10.10 6.39 -9.49
N THR A 187 10.36 5.70 -10.58
CA THR A 187 9.54 5.78 -11.79
C THR A 187 9.46 4.40 -12.45
N HIS A 188 8.24 3.91 -12.64
CA HIS A 188 7.99 2.56 -13.16
C HIS A 188 6.72 2.46 -14.01
N ARG A 189 5.84 3.47 -13.99
CA ARG A 189 4.59 3.45 -14.72
C ARG A 189 4.83 3.47 -16.23
N ARG A 190 4.11 2.62 -16.96
CA ARG A 190 4.25 2.50 -18.42
C ARG A 190 3.92 3.80 -19.17
N GLU A 191 2.99 4.58 -18.62
CA GLU A 191 2.59 5.89 -19.15
C GLU A 191 3.75 6.89 -19.15
N ASN A 192 4.76 6.69 -18.28
CA ASN A 192 5.94 7.54 -18.18
C ASN A 192 7.13 7.08 -19.05
N TRP A 193 7.06 5.93 -19.71
CA TRP A 193 8.19 5.42 -20.48
C TRP A 193 8.55 6.32 -21.68
N GLY A 194 9.82 6.41 -22.02
CA GLY A 194 10.34 7.23 -23.12
C GLY A 194 10.54 8.70 -22.75
N ASP A 195 9.99 9.62 -23.53
CA ASP A 195 10.21 11.07 -23.36
C ASP A 195 9.72 11.63 -21.99
N PRO A 196 8.57 11.22 -21.43
CA PRO A 196 8.21 11.62 -20.08
C PRO A 196 9.27 11.26 -19.04
N GLN A 197 9.78 10.03 -19.09
CA GLN A 197 10.81 9.57 -18.16
C GLN A 197 12.13 10.32 -18.34
N ARG A 198 12.49 10.68 -19.56
CA ARG A 198 13.66 11.52 -19.84
C ARG A 198 13.52 12.89 -19.17
N ARG A 199 12.37 13.55 -19.30
CA ARG A 199 12.11 14.84 -18.66
C ARG A 199 12.18 14.76 -17.13
N ILE A 200 11.63 13.68 -16.54
CA ILE A 200 11.73 13.39 -15.10
C ILE A 200 13.21 13.26 -14.68
N ALA A 201 13.98 12.46 -15.40
CA ALA A 201 15.40 12.25 -15.09
C ALA A 201 16.21 13.55 -15.21
N GLU A 202 15.98 14.33 -16.26
CA GLU A 202 16.61 15.63 -16.45
C GLU A 202 16.24 16.65 -15.37
N ALA A 203 14.99 16.62 -14.88
CA ALA A 203 14.54 17.45 -13.77
C ALA A 203 15.27 17.06 -12.47
N ALA A 204 15.38 15.77 -12.18
CA ALA A 204 16.08 15.27 -11.00
C ALA A 204 17.58 15.62 -11.05
N LEU A 205 18.22 15.51 -12.22
CA LEU A 205 19.61 15.94 -12.41
C LEU A 205 19.77 17.44 -12.13
N GLU A 206 18.88 18.27 -12.62
CA GLU A 206 18.90 19.72 -12.39
C GLU A 206 18.75 20.07 -10.91
N LEU A 207 17.91 19.38 -10.16
CA LEU A 207 17.81 19.55 -8.70
C LEU A 207 19.14 19.20 -7.99
N VAL A 208 19.80 18.10 -8.38
CA VAL A 208 21.12 17.74 -7.83
C VAL A 208 22.18 18.79 -8.14
N GLN A 209 22.15 19.37 -9.33
CA GLN A 209 23.09 20.43 -9.74
C GLN A 209 22.81 21.73 -8.98
N ARG A 210 21.56 22.07 -8.74
CA ARG A 210 21.15 23.29 -8.06
C ARG A 210 21.41 23.26 -6.54
N PHE A 211 21.38 22.07 -5.92
CA PHE A 211 21.59 21.89 -4.49
C PHE A 211 22.80 20.99 -4.22
N PRO A 212 23.96 21.56 -3.86
CA PRO A 212 25.22 20.82 -3.72
C PRO A 212 25.21 19.75 -2.61
N ASP A 213 24.32 19.87 -1.63
CA ASP A 213 24.13 18.93 -0.52
C ASP A 213 23.13 17.81 -0.80
N VAL A 214 22.51 17.80 -1.99
CA VAL A 214 21.54 16.77 -2.38
C VAL A 214 22.24 15.55 -2.97
N LEU A 215 21.94 14.38 -2.39
CA LEU A 215 22.18 13.06 -2.93
C LEU A 215 20.88 12.52 -3.52
N LEU A 216 20.88 12.19 -4.80
CA LEU A 216 19.74 11.54 -5.47
C LEU A 216 19.92 10.03 -5.45
N VAL A 217 18.91 9.31 -4.97
CA VAL A 217 18.88 7.84 -4.98
C VAL A 217 17.75 7.37 -5.90
N VAL A 218 18.09 6.47 -6.82
CA VAL A 218 17.17 5.97 -7.84
C VAL A 218 17.18 4.44 -7.85
N PRO A 219 16.25 3.78 -7.14
CA PRO A 219 15.99 2.35 -7.33
C PRO A 219 15.46 2.12 -8.75
N MET A 220 16.24 1.42 -9.57
CA MET A 220 15.95 1.26 -10.99
C MET A 220 14.98 0.11 -11.25
N HIS A 221 13.85 0.39 -11.88
CA HIS A 221 12.94 -0.64 -12.34
C HIS A 221 13.67 -1.69 -13.20
N PRO A 222 13.37 -3.00 -13.11
CA PRO A 222 14.12 -4.06 -13.81
C PRO A 222 14.00 -4.02 -15.34
N ASN A 223 13.05 -3.27 -15.92
CA ASN A 223 12.90 -3.15 -17.36
C ASN A 223 14.14 -2.50 -17.99
N PRO A 224 14.81 -3.17 -18.97
CA PRO A 224 16.01 -2.66 -19.63
C PRO A 224 15.85 -1.27 -20.24
N GLN A 225 14.74 -0.98 -20.91
CA GLN A 225 14.49 0.32 -21.53
C GLN A 225 14.45 1.46 -20.52
N VAL A 226 13.85 1.21 -19.35
CA VAL A 226 13.82 2.16 -18.23
C VAL A 226 15.23 2.41 -17.71
N ARG A 227 16.01 1.33 -17.49
CA ARG A 227 17.39 1.40 -17.01
C ARG A 227 18.32 2.15 -17.95
N GLU A 228 18.31 1.79 -19.23
CA GLU A 228 19.16 2.42 -20.24
C GLU A 228 18.93 3.93 -20.31
N LEU A 229 17.67 4.36 -20.27
CA LEU A 229 17.34 5.77 -20.27
C LEU A 229 17.85 6.46 -18.99
N LEU A 230 17.58 5.91 -17.80
CA LEU A 230 18.04 6.49 -16.55
C LEU A 230 19.56 6.57 -16.46
N VAL A 231 20.26 5.51 -16.89
CA VAL A 231 21.74 5.49 -16.96
C VAL A 231 22.26 6.54 -17.93
N SER A 232 21.61 6.72 -19.08
CA SER A 232 22.04 7.69 -20.10
C SER A 232 21.94 9.15 -19.63
N VAL A 233 21.00 9.47 -18.71
CA VAL A 233 20.76 10.84 -18.24
C VAL A 233 21.43 11.07 -16.86
N LEU A 234 21.38 10.10 -15.98
CA LEU A 234 21.79 10.25 -14.58
C LEU A 234 23.13 9.59 -14.25
N GLY A 235 23.63 8.70 -15.14
CA GLY A 235 24.85 7.94 -14.90
C GLY A 235 26.11 8.81 -14.84
N GLY A 236 27.08 8.38 -14.03
CA GLY A 236 28.39 9.03 -13.92
C GLY A 236 28.45 10.30 -13.05
N HIS A 237 27.36 10.71 -12.42
CA HIS A 237 27.34 11.85 -11.50
C HIS A 237 27.59 11.37 -10.06
N GLU A 238 28.61 11.95 -9.38
CA GLU A 238 29.05 11.51 -8.03
C GLU A 238 27.96 11.52 -6.95
N ARG A 239 27.01 12.44 -7.05
CA ARG A 239 25.88 12.60 -6.11
C ARG A 239 24.59 11.95 -6.62
N ILE A 240 24.67 10.98 -7.54
CA ILE A 240 23.53 10.21 -8.02
C ILE A 240 23.84 8.72 -7.87
N GLN A 241 22.99 8.01 -7.13
CA GLN A 241 23.11 6.59 -6.87
C GLN A 241 22.00 5.84 -7.59
N LEU A 242 22.37 5.16 -8.69
CA LEU A 242 21.50 4.23 -9.38
C LEU A 242 21.66 2.87 -8.72
N ILE A 243 20.62 2.39 -8.04
CA ILE A 243 20.70 1.16 -7.23
C ILE A 243 19.71 0.11 -7.72
N GLU A 244 19.97 -1.15 -7.38
CA GLU A 244 18.95 -2.19 -7.52
C GLU A 244 17.80 -1.91 -6.54
N PRO A 245 16.53 -2.24 -6.92
CA PRO A 245 15.40 -2.07 -6.03
C PRO A 245 15.64 -2.86 -4.73
N PRO A 246 15.71 -2.20 -3.57
CA PRO A 246 15.88 -2.91 -2.31
C PRO A 246 14.60 -3.66 -1.95
N GLU A 247 14.72 -4.68 -1.10
CA GLU A 247 13.56 -5.33 -0.48
C GLU A 247 12.75 -4.32 0.33
N TYR A 248 11.46 -4.59 0.51
CA TYR A 248 10.50 -3.64 1.10
C TYR A 248 10.96 -3.01 2.44
N PRO A 249 11.46 -3.77 3.44
CA PRO A 249 11.93 -3.15 4.68
C PRO A 249 13.08 -2.16 4.48
N ASN A 250 14.00 -2.49 3.60
CA ASN A 250 15.12 -1.64 3.24
C ASN A 250 14.66 -0.41 2.44
N PHE A 251 13.64 -0.56 1.58
CA PHE A 251 13.03 0.56 0.87
C PHE A 251 12.35 1.54 1.84
N VAL A 252 11.65 1.03 2.84
CA VAL A 252 11.04 1.85 3.90
C VAL A 252 12.10 2.64 4.66
N LYS A 253 13.24 2.01 5.03
CA LYS A 253 14.36 2.72 5.65
C LYS A 253 14.99 3.77 4.75
N LEU A 254 15.08 3.50 3.45
CA LEU A 254 15.52 4.50 2.48
C LEU A 254 14.55 5.67 2.43
N MET A 255 13.23 5.43 2.40
CA MET A 255 12.23 6.51 2.48
C MET A 255 12.44 7.37 3.73
N GLN A 256 12.56 6.76 4.91
CA GLN A 256 12.80 7.51 6.16
C GLN A 256 14.06 8.40 6.13
N ARG A 257 15.07 8.02 5.35
CA ARG A 257 16.30 8.82 5.17
C ARG A 257 16.10 10.03 4.26
N CYS A 258 15.03 10.03 3.47
CA CYS A 258 14.81 11.04 2.45
C CYS A 258 14.27 12.35 3.02
N LYS A 259 14.50 13.42 2.29
CA LYS A 259 13.91 14.74 2.52
C LYS A 259 12.77 15.04 1.54
N LEU A 260 12.81 14.46 0.36
CA LEU A 260 11.82 14.65 -0.70
C LEU A 260 11.73 13.38 -1.53
N ILE A 261 10.53 13.06 -1.98
CA ILE A 261 10.28 11.94 -2.88
C ILE A 261 9.66 12.44 -4.18
N LEU A 262 10.24 12.01 -5.29
CA LEU A 262 9.72 12.17 -6.65
C LEU A 262 9.21 10.80 -7.09
N SER A 263 7.90 10.60 -7.28
CA SER A 263 7.37 9.25 -7.50
C SER A 263 6.14 9.21 -8.39
N ASP A 264 6.03 8.16 -9.21
CA ASP A 264 4.78 7.78 -9.91
C ASP A 264 4.04 6.60 -9.23
N SER A 265 4.53 6.15 -8.07
CA SER A 265 3.97 5.03 -7.31
C SER A 265 2.77 5.43 -6.47
N GLY A 266 1.67 4.67 -6.55
CA GLY A 266 0.51 4.84 -5.68
C GLY A 266 0.83 4.51 -4.21
N GLY A 267 1.55 3.41 -3.94
CA GLY A 267 1.93 3.03 -2.58
C GLY A 267 2.80 4.07 -1.88
N VAL A 268 3.78 4.64 -2.61
CA VAL A 268 4.63 5.71 -2.05
C VAL A 268 3.83 6.96 -1.68
N GLN A 269 2.77 7.29 -2.43
CA GLN A 269 1.89 8.42 -2.11
C GLN A 269 1.13 8.20 -0.78
N GLU A 270 0.83 6.95 -0.43
CA GLU A 270 0.17 6.60 0.83
C GLU A 270 1.19 6.47 1.99
N GLU A 271 2.32 5.81 1.75
CA GLU A 271 3.28 5.43 2.78
C GLU A 271 4.21 6.58 3.23
N ALA A 272 4.69 7.40 2.29
CA ALA A 272 5.65 8.47 2.60
C ALA A 272 5.11 9.52 3.59
N PRO A 273 3.85 9.95 3.51
CA PRO A 273 3.26 10.87 4.48
C PRO A 273 3.26 10.36 5.93
N ALA A 274 3.29 9.04 6.16
CA ALA A 274 3.40 8.48 7.52
C ALA A 274 4.73 8.87 8.21
N PHE A 275 5.74 9.26 7.44
CA PHE A 275 7.03 9.75 7.92
C PHE A 275 7.19 11.27 7.80
N GLY A 276 6.13 12.00 7.49
CA GLY A 276 6.20 13.44 7.24
C GLY A 276 7.05 13.79 6.01
N LEU A 277 7.02 12.96 4.98
CA LEU A 277 7.82 13.13 3.76
C LEU A 277 6.97 13.72 2.63
N PRO A 278 7.28 14.90 2.12
CA PRO A 278 6.65 15.46 0.93
C PRO A 278 6.83 14.59 -0.31
N VAL A 279 5.76 14.39 -1.08
CA VAL A 279 5.76 13.63 -2.33
C VAL A 279 5.38 14.51 -3.51
N LEU A 280 6.26 14.65 -4.49
CA LEU A 280 5.92 15.18 -5.80
C LEU A 280 5.51 14.02 -6.73
N VAL A 281 4.25 14.00 -7.11
CA VAL A 281 3.64 12.93 -7.89
C VAL A 281 3.88 13.19 -9.38
N LEU A 282 4.66 12.32 -10.01
CA LEU A 282 5.10 12.41 -11.40
C LEU A 282 4.02 11.87 -12.36
N ARG A 283 2.80 12.34 -12.20
CA ARG A 283 1.62 11.94 -12.98
C ARG A 283 0.69 13.13 -13.18
N ASP A 284 -0.08 13.11 -14.27
CA ASP A 284 -1.10 14.13 -14.54
C ASP A 284 -2.38 13.89 -13.70
N THR A 285 -2.63 12.63 -13.34
CA THR A 285 -3.76 12.21 -12.51
C THR A 285 -3.31 11.18 -11.46
N THR A 286 -4.05 11.08 -10.35
CA THR A 286 -3.80 10.08 -9.32
C THR A 286 -5.10 9.40 -8.89
N GLU A 287 -5.01 8.13 -8.52
CA GLU A 287 -6.09 7.39 -7.86
C GLU A 287 -6.13 7.67 -6.35
N ARG A 288 -5.27 8.55 -5.83
CA ARG A 288 -5.13 8.97 -4.43
C ARG A 288 -5.35 10.46 -4.28
N PRO A 289 -6.53 10.98 -4.62
CA PRO A 289 -6.81 12.41 -4.55
C PRO A 289 -6.77 12.94 -3.11
N GLU A 290 -7.01 12.06 -2.12
CA GLU A 290 -7.02 12.43 -0.70
C GLU A 290 -5.68 13.02 -0.24
N GLY A 291 -4.54 12.42 -0.64
CA GLY A 291 -3.22 12.93 -0.31
C GLY A 291 -2.92 14.29 -0.91
N VAL A 292 -3.44 14.55 -2.10
CA VAL A 292 -3.32 15.87 -2.75
C VAL A 292 -4.21 16.91 -2.04
N HIS A 293 -5.44 16.54 -1.69
CA HIS A 293 -6.36 17.43 -0.96
C HIS A 293 -5.87 17.72 0.46
N ALA A 294 -5.28 16.75 1.13
CA ALA A 294 -4.68 16.90 2.45
C ALA A 294 -3.36 17.69 2.42
N GLY A 295 -2.76 17.89 1.26
CA GLY A 295 -1.49 18.61 1.10
C GLY A 295 -0.25 17.77 1.39
N THR A 296 -0.35 16.46 1.57
CA THR A 296 0.80 15.55 1.78
C THR A 296 1.51 15.17 0.48
N ALA A 297 0.81 15.33 -0.66
CA ALA A 297 1.31 15.06 -2.00
C ALA A 297 0.92 16.20 -2.95
N LYS A 298 1.73 16.42 -4.00
CA LYS A 298 1.44 17.39 -5.04
C LYS A 298 1.64 16.78 -6.43
N LEU A 299 0.60 16.86 -7.28
CA LEU A 299 0.69 16.49 -8.69
C LEU A 299 1.56 17.52 -9.43
N VAL A 300 2.61 17.05 -10.09
CA VAL A 300 3.53 17.87 -10.88
C VAL A 300 3.64 17.38 -12.32
N GLY A 301 2.98 16.26 -12.67
CA GLY A 301 3.08 15.67 -14.00
C GLY A 301 4.50 15.22 -14.33
N THR A 302 4.80 15.25 -15.62
CA THR A 302 6.12 14.90 -16.15
C THR A 302 6.83 16.08 -16.82
N ASP A 303 6.33 17.30 -16.62
CA ASP A 303 6.98 18.51 -17.11
C ASP A 303 8.22 18.84 -16.30
N LYS A 304 9.36 18.94 -16.97
CA LYS A 304 10.66 19.20 -16.35
C LYS A 304 10.68 20.47 -15.51
N ARG A 305 10.09 21.55 -16.02
CA ARG A 305 10.08 22.86 -15.37
C ARG A 305 9.27 22.82 -14.07
N GLU A 306 8.09 22.22 -14.12
CA GLU A 306 7.22 22.08 -12.94
C GLU A 306 7.89 21.23 -11.85
N ILE A 307 8.49 20.09 -12.22
CA ILE A 307 9.21 19.23 -11.26
C ILE A 307 10.36 19.99 -10.60
N VAL A 308 11.16 20.73 -11.38
CA VAL A 308 12.30 21.52 -10.85
C VAL A 308 11.79 22.66 -9.96
N GLU A 309 10.75 23.39 -10.37
CA GLU A 309 10.20 24.50 -9.59
C GLU A 309 9.67 24.03 -8.23
N GLN A 310 8.84 22.99 -8.20
CA GLN A 310 8.28 22.46 -6.95
C GLN A 310 9.33 21.75 -6.10
N GLY A 311 10.23 20.99 -6.71
CA GLY A 311 11.34 20.36 -6.00
C GLY A 311 12.28 21.38 -5.38
N ALA A 312 12.62 22.44 -6.12
CA ALA A 312 13.47 23.51 -5.61
C ALA A 312 12.79 24.32 -4.50
N ARG A 313 11.47 24.55 -4.58
CA ARG A 313 10.68 25.17 -3.50
C ARG A 313 10.78 24.36 -2.22
N LEU A 314 10.51 23.03 -2.27
CA LEU A 314 10.55 22.17 -1.10
C LEU A 314 11.97 21.98 -0.53
N LEU A 315 12.97 22.02 -1.38
CA LEU A 315 14.38 21.92 -0.94
C LEU A 315 14.94 23.27 -0.43
N GLY A 316 14.44 24.40 -0.93
CA GLY A 316 14.99 25.73 -0.61
C GLY A 316 14.20 26.54 0.41
N ASP A 317 12.93 26.25 0.61
CA ASP A 317 12.04 26.95 1.52
C ASP A 317 11.60 26.04 2.69
N PRO A 318 12.13 26.28 3.91
CA PRO A 318 11.78 25.47 5.08
C PRO A 318 10.31 25.57 5.49
N GLU A 319 9.62 26.66 5.14
CA GLU A 319 8.21 26.86 5.49
C GLU A 319 7.33 26.05 4.54
N ALA A 320 7.57 26.15 3.24
CA ALA A 320 6.90 25.31 2.25
C ALA A 320 7.09 23.80 2.50
N TYR A 321 8.29 23.42 2.91
CA TYR A 321 8.58 22.04 3.32
C TYR A 321 7.74 21.64 4.53
N ARG A 322 7.74 22.46 5.58
CA ARG A 322 7.06 22.17 6.85
C ARG A 322 5.55 22.08 6.68
N GLU A 323 4.97 22.96 5.87
CA GLU A 323 3.55 22.93 5.53
C GLU A 323 3.14 21.56 4.97
N MET A 324 3.89 21.03 4.00
CA MET A 324 3.61 19.73 3.38
C MET A 324 3.98 18.54 4.26
N ALA A 325 5.08 18.62 4.99
CA ALA A 325 5.57 17.55 5.87
C ALA A 325 4.72 17.36 7.14
N GLN A 326 4.02 18.41 7.60
CA GLN A 326 3.16 18.38 8.78
C GLN A 326 1.67 18.22 8.43
N ALA A 327 1.34 18.14 7.14
CA ALA A 327 -0.02 17.83 6.72
C ALA A 327 -0.43 16.45 7.26
N VAL A 328 -1.66 16.36 7.76
CA VAL A 328 -2.17 15.09 8.32
C VAL A 328 -2.36 14.09 7.19
N SER A 329 -1.75 12.92 7.32
CA SER A 329 -1.94 11.85 6.36
C SER A 329 -3.40 11.39 6.36
N PRO A 330 -4.09 11.40 5.21
CA PRO A 330 -5.48 10.94 5.15
C PRO A 330 -5.59 9.41 5.14
N TYR A 331 -4.46 8.70 5.09
CA TYR A 331 -4.44 7.25 4.89
C TYR A 331 -4.35 6.46 6.19
N GLY A 332 -3.95 7.07 7.30
CA GLY A 332 -3.87 6.37 8.58
C GLY A 332 -2.80 6.90 9.52
N ASP A 333 -2.87 6.43 10.76
CA ASP A 333 -2.02 6.78 11.90
C ASP A 333 -1.24 5.59 12.48
N GLY A 334 -1.30 4.41 11.82
CA GLY A 334 -0.66 3.19 12.29
C GLY A 334 -1.49 2.36 13.28
N HIS A 335 -2.78 2.68 13.44
CA HIS A 335 -3.68 1.96 14.35
C HIS A 335 -4.86 1.30 13.62
N ALA A 336 -4.80 1.18 12.29
CA ALA A 336 -5.87 0.59 11.50
C ALA A 336 -6.12 -0.88 11.89
N SER A 337 -5.07 -1.66 12.09
CA SER A 337 -5.16 -3.06 12.49
C SER A 337 -5.78 -3.25 13.88
N ALA A 338 -5.46 -2.35 14.82
CA ALA A 338 -6.05 -2.36 16.15
C ALA A 338 -7.55 -2.04 16.10
N ARG A 339 -7.98 -1.11 15.23
CA ARG A 339 -9.39 -0.81 15.00
C ARG A 339 -10.13 -1.99 14.38
N VAL A 340 -9.53 -2.64 13.37
CA VAL A 340 -10.08 -3.87 12.77
C VAL A 340 -10.28 -4.95 13.84
N ARG A 341 -9.23 -5.24 14.65
CA ARG A 341 -9.31 -6.22 15.75
C ARG A 341 -10.43 -5.87 16.72
N TYR A 342 -10.50 -4.62 17.19
CA TYR A 342 -11.51 -4.18 18.14
C TYR A 342 -12.93 -4.42 17.64
N ARG A 343 -13.25 -4.01 16.40
CA ARG A 343 -14.58 -4.18 15.79
C ARG A 343 -14.91 -5.64 15.46
N VAL A 344 -13.92 -6.44 15.08
CA VAL A 344 -14.09 -7.88 14.89
C VAL A 344 -14.44 -8.56 16.21
N PHE A 345 -13.74 -8.24 17.29
CA PHE A 345 -13.99 -8.84 18.61
C PHE A 345 -15.31 -8.38 19.20
N GLU A 346 -15.65 -7.10 19.07
CA GLU A 346 -16.97 -6.57 19.44
C GLU A 346 -18.10 -7.32 18.72
N PHE A 347 -17.97 -7.55 17.42
CA PHE A 347 -18.93 -8.34 16.63
C PHE A 347 -19.06 -9.78 17.10
N LEU A 348 -17.98 -10.40 17.55
CA LEU A 348 -17.96 -11.76 18.10
C LEU A 348 -18.35 -11.83 19.58
N GLY A 349 -18.65 -10.70 20.23
CA GLY A 349 -18.99 -10.65 21.64
C GLY A 349 -17.78 -10.85 22.58
N ILE A 350 -16.56 -10.61 22.12
CA ILE A 350 -15.32 -10.71 22.86
C ILE A 350 -14.93 -9.34 23.40
N GLU A 351 -14.84 -9.18 24.71
CA GLU A 351 -14.44 -7.93 25.35
C GLU A 351 -12.94 -7.70 25.24
N THR A 352 -12.53 -6.53 24.71
CA THR A 352 -11.14 -6.08 24.64
C THR A 352 -11.05 -4.58 24.87
N PRO A 353 -9.85 -4.05 25.18
CA PRO A 353 -9.66 -2.61 25.29
C PRO A 353 -10.12 -1.88 24.03
N SER A 354 -10.85 -0.79 24.22
CA SER A 354 -11.31 0.06 23.13
C SER A 354 -10.13 0.73 22.40
N VAL A 355 -10.33 1.01 21.14
CA VAL A 355 -9.38 1.74 20.29
C VAL A 355 -10.07 3.00 19.79
N GLU A 356 -9.35 4.12 19.77
CA GLU A 356 -9.86 5.40 19.29
C GLU A 356 -10.23 5.29 17.80
N ASP A 357 -11.40 5.81 17.44
CA ASP A 357 -11.86 5.81 16.06
C ASP A 357 -10.97 6.70 15.19
N TRP A 358 -10.84 6.35 13.92
CA TRP A 358 -10.18 7.18 12.92
C TRP A 358 -11.15 8.20 12.36
N ASN A 359 -10.81 9.50 12.48
CA ASN A 359 -11.63 10.65 12.03
C ASN A 359 -11.03 11.33 10.80
#